data_9c686bb81d1214f5e6a9e989115554cc
#
_entry.id   9c686bb81d1214f5e6a9e989115554cc
#
_cell.length_a   1.000
_cell.length_b   1.000
_cell.length_c   1.000
_cell.angle_alpha   90.00
_cell.angle_beta   90.00
_cell.angle_gamma   90.00
#
_symmetry.space_group_name_H-M   'P 1'
#
loop_
_entity.id
_entity.type
_entity.pdbx_description
1 polymer ?
#
loop_
_entity_poly.entity_id
_entity_poly.type
_entity_poly.pdbx_seq_one_letter_code
_entity_poly.pdbx_strand_id
1 'polypeptide(L)'
;MIITLKDGSTKEYQQAMSVIDIAKDISEGLARMAACGEVDGEVVDLRYVVDQDCTLSIHTVNDPEGLAAYRHTTSHIMAQAVKRLYQDAKLAIGPSIADGFYYDMDRETAFTSDDLEKIEAEMKKIIKEDLPIVRFTKPRDEAIAFMKERQEPYKVELIEDLPEDAEISFYQQGEFVDLCAGPHLMSTKPVKAFKLTSLAGAYWRGDEHNKMLTRIYGTAFPKKAELEAYLTMIEEAKKRDHRKLGRELGLFMMNDAGPGFPFFLPKGMILKNCLLDYWHELHRKNGYQEISSPIMLSRTLWETSGHWEHYKDNMYTTVIDLSLIHISEPTRRVVIS
;
A
#
# COMPACT_ATOMS: atom_id res chain seq x y z
N MET A 1 34.33 14.33 -0.86
CA MET A 1 33.50 13.23 -1.35
C MET A 1 33.08 13.49 -2.79
N ILE A 2 33.00 12.45 -3.60
CA ILE A 2 32.57 12.53 -5.00
C ILE A 2 31.18 11.92 -5.11
N ILE A 3 30.25 12.70 -5.62
CA ILE A 3 28.88 12.23 -5.85
C ILE A 3 28.66 12.04 -7.35
N THR A 4 28.29 10.84 -7.74
CA THR A 4 27.93 10.50 -9.12
C THR A 4 26.42 10.62 -9.27
N LEU A 5 25.97 11.50 -10.16
CA LEU A 5 24.53 11.71 -10.44
C LEU A 5 24.02 10.69 -11.44
N LYS A 6 22.69 10.58 -11.56
CA LYS A 6 21.98 9.65 -12.45
C LYS A 6 22.38 9.77 -13.94
N ASP A 7 22.79 10.93 -14.38
CA ASP A 7 23.27 11.20 -15.77
C ASP A 7 24.75 10.84 -15.97
N GLY A 8 25.43 10.32 -14.95
CA GLY A 8 26.85 9.98 -14.96
C GLY A 8 27.81 11.17 -14.70
N SER A 9 27.28 12.38 -14.51
CA SER A 9 28.08 13.52 -14.09
C SER A 9 28.52 13.38 -12.64
N THR A 10 29.67 13.96 -12.29
CA THR A 10 30.23 13.92 -10.94
C THR A 10 30.35 15.31 -10.35
N LYS A 11 30.07 15.42 -9.05
CA LYS A 11 30.30 16.64 -8.27
C LYS A 11 31.18 16.32 -7.07
N GLU A 12 32.14 17.19 -6.77
CA GLU A 12 33.02 17.06 -5.61
C GLU A 12 32.61 18.02 -4.52
N TYR A 13 32.46 17.51 -3.30
CA TYR A 13 32.13 18.31 -2.11
C TYR A 13 33.20 18.10 -1.02
N GLN A 14 33.58 19.20 -0.34
CA GLN A 14 34.64 19.20 0.69
C GLN A 14 34.13 18.74 2.07
N GLN A 15 32.82 18.70 2.26
CA GLN A 15 32.17 18.32 3.52
C GLN A 15 30.89 17.52 3.27
N ALA A 16 30.44 16.82 4.30
CA ALA A 16 29.16 16.13 4.29
C ALA A 16 28.01 17.12 4.00
N MET A 17 27.05 16.72 3.16
CA MET A 17 25.91 17.55 2.77
C MET A 17 24.62 16.73 2.77
N SER A 18 23.50 17.38 3.12
CA SER A 18 22.20 16.74 2.97
C SER A 18 21.78 16.63 1.49
N VAL A 19 20.98 15.62 1.17
CA VAL A 19 20.43 15.44 -0.18
C VAL A 19 19.73 16.70 -0.68
N ILE A 20 18.98 17.40 0.19
CA ILE A 20 18.32 18.66 -0.19
C ILE A 20 19.30 19.78 -0.48
N ASP A 21 20.42 19.86 0.22
CA ASP A 21 21.42 20.89 -0.03
C ASP A 21 22.20 20.61 -1.32
N ILE A 22 22.48 19.33 -1.61
CA ILE A 22 23.01 18.92 -2.92
C ILE A 22 22.03 19.27 -4.03
N ALA A 23 20.71 19.01 -3.83
CA ALA A 23 19.68 19.40 -4.80
C ALA A 23 19.66 20.91 -5.08
N LYS A 24 19.82 21.76 -4.04
CA LYS A 24 19.93 23.23 -4.17
C LYS A 24 21.18 23.63 -4.94
N ASP A 25 22.32 23.00 -4.67
CA ASP A 25 23.58 23.26 -5.36
C ASP A 25 23.50 22.90 -6.86
N ILE A 26 22.73 21.84 -7.19
CA ILE A 26 22.48 21.51 -8.60
C ILE A 26 21.54 22.53 -9.24
N SER A 27 20.40 22.79 -8.62
CA SER A 27 19.39 23.74 -9.10
C SER A 27 18.32 24.01 -8.05
N GLU A 28 18.01 25.29 -7.84
CA GLU A 28 16.86 25.72 -7.03
C GLU A 28 15.52 25.16 -7.55
N GLY A 29 15.42 24.93 -8.85
CA GLY A 29 14.24 24.31 -9.47
C GLY A 29 14.10 22.86 -9.06
N LEU A 30 15.19 22.11 -9.07
CA LEU A 30 15.23 20.70 -8.63
C LEU A 30 14.89 20.59 -7.14
N ALA A 31 15.53 21.40 -6.31
CA ALA A 31 15.29 21.39 -4.86
C ALA A 31 13.81 21.63 -4.48
N ARG A 32 13.12 22.52 -5.22
CA ARG A 32 11.68 22.77 -5.01
C ARG A 32 10.78 21.62 -5.41
N MET A 33 11.22 20.76 -6.32
CA MET A 33 10.46 19.60 -6.81
C MET A 33 10.89 18.29 -6.16
N ALA A 34 12.04 18.27 -5.51
CA ALA A 34 12.58 17.09 -4.85
C ALA A 34 11.63 16.57 -3.75
N ALA A 35 11.47 15.27 -3.70
CA ALA A 35 10.62 14.58 -2.73
C ALA A 35 11.39 13.56 -1.87
N CYS A 36 12.38 12.87 -2.45
CA CYS A 36 13.32 11.99 -1.76
C CYS A 36 14.61 11.87 -2.56
N GLY A 37 15.63 11.24 -1.98
CA GLY A 37 16.85 10.83 -2.65
C GLY A 37 16.93 9.32 -2.79
N GLU A 38 17.88 8.84 -3.58
CA GLU A 38 18.29 7.45 -3.64
C GLU A 38 19.81 7.43 -3.64
N VAL A 39 20.39 6.85 -2.59
CA VAL A 39 21.83 6.74 -2.39
C VAL A 39 22.23 5.27 -2.55
N ASP A 40 23.07 4.97 -3.55
CA ASP A 40 23.52 3.61 -3.88
C ASP A 40 22.39 2.57 -4.03
N GLY A 41 21.22 3.01 -4.53
CA GLY A 41 20.04 2.17 -4.74
C GLY A 41 19.06 2.11 -3.56
N GLU A 42 19.35 2.79 -2.45
CA GLU A 42 18.46 2.87 -1.30
C GLU A 42 17.74 4.23 -1.26
N VAL A 43 16.41 4.20 -1.14
CA VAL A 43 15.60 5.42 -1.06
C VAL A 43 15.76 6.05 0.32
N VAL A 44 16.16 7.32 0.34
CA VAL A 44 16.45 8.07 1.55
C VAL A 44 15.67 9.38 1.62
N ASP A 45 15.48 9.90 2.82
CA ASP A 45 14.87 11.22 3.04
C ASP A 45 15.78 12.36 2.52
N LEU A 46 15.20 13.48 2.11
CA LEU A 46 15.96 14.65 1.66
C LEU A 46 16.89 15.23 2.73
N ARG A 47 16.65 14.92 4.00
CA ARG A 47 17.49 15.33 5.16
C ARG A 47 18.67 14.40 5.38
N TYR A 48 18.69 13.26 4.69
CA TYR A 48 19.80 12.32 4.79
C TYR A 48 21.12 13.01 4.42
N VAL A 49 22.14 12.82 5.26
CA VAL A 49 23.46 13.41 5.08
C VAL A 49 24.36 12.41 4.39
N VAL A 50 24.83 12.80 3.21
CA VAL A 50 25.87 12.05 2.47
C VAL A 50 27.21 12.53 2.98
N ASP A 51 28.05 11.60 3.40
CA ASP A 51 29.38 11.86 3.99
C ASP A 51 30.53 11.10 3.31
N GLN A 52 30.19 10.26 2.33
CA GLN A 52 31.14 9.45 1.56
C GLN A 52 30.84 9.48 0.06
N ASP A 53 31.74 8.93 -0.75
CA ASP A 53 31.52 8.78 -2.19
C ASP A 53 30.33 7.84 -2.44
N CYS A 54 29.40 8.27 -3.31
CA CYS A 54 28.22 7.49 -3.61
C CYS A 54 27.61 7.85 -4.97
N THR A 55 26.66 7.04 -5.40
CA THR A 55 25.72 7.37 -6.49
C THR A 55 24.48 8.00 -5.88
N LEU A 56 24.08 9.17 -6.36
CA LEU A 56 22.89 9.89 -5.89
C LEU A 56 21.90 10.17 -7.03
N SER A 57 20.67 9.70 -6.87
CA SER A 57 19.53 10.13 -7.67
C SER A 57 18.59 10.98 -6.82
N ILE A 58 18.11 12.11 -7.37
CA ILE A 58 17.13 12.96 -6.69
C ILE A 58 15.79 12.75 -7.38
N HIS A 59 14.84 12.19 -6.63
CA HIS A 59 13.50 11.91 -7.13
C HIS A 59 12.56 13.06 -6.85
N THR A 60 11.79 13.42 -7.85
CA THR A 60 10.74 14.45 -7.77
C THR A 60 9.38 13.81 -7.54
N VAL A 61 8.37 14.62 -7.24
CA VAL A 61 6.98 14.12 -7.11
C VAL A 61 6.41 13.49 -8.40
N ASN A 62 7.10 13.58 -9.53
CA ASN A 62 6.72 12.94 -10.79
C ASN A 62 7.34 11.54 -10.95
N ASP A 63 8.31 11.18 -10.12
CA ASP A 63 8.94 9.86 -10.09
C ASP A 63 8.19 8.95 -9.11
N PRO A 64 8.18 7.62 -9.30
CA PRO A 64 7.44 6.70 -8.43
C PRO A 64 7.83 6.82 -6.94
N GLU A 65 9.12 6.90 -6.63
CA GLU A 65 9.67 7.03 -5.28
C GLU A 65 9.27 8.36 -4.65
N GLY A 66 9.37 9.45 -5.42
CA GLY A 66 8.96 10.76 -4.97
C GLY A 66 7.44 10.89 -4.80
N LEU A 67 6.65 10.24 -5.64
CA LEU A 67 5.20 10.16 -5.46
C LEU A 67 4.82 9.35 -4.22
N ALA A 68 5.57 8.30 -3.90
CA ALA A 68 5.39 7.53 -2.67
C ALA A 68 5.64 8.39 -1.43
N ALA A 69 6.73 9.18 -1.39
CA ALA A 69 7.02 10.13 -0.32
C ALA A 69 5.95 11.24 -0.20
N TYR A 70 5.42 11.72 -1.33
CA TYR A 70 4.31 12.67 -1.38
C TYR A 70 3.03 12.10 -0.77
N ARG A 71 2.66 10.87 -1.12
CA ARG A 71 1.50 10.15 -0.57
C ARG A 71 1.68 9.83 0.91
N HIS A 72 2.88 9.43 1.31
CA HIS A 72 3.22 9.17 2.70
C HIS A 72 3.10 10.45 3.55
N THR A 73 3.58 11.57 3.05
CA THR A 73 3.37 12.88 3.71
C THR A 73 1.89 13.23 3.80
N THR A 74 1.10 12.92 2.77
CA THR A 74 -0.36 13.16 2.80
C THR A 74 -1.06 12.30 3.84
N SER A 75 -0.60 11.06 4.09
CA SER A 75 -1.15 10.22 5.16
C SER A 75 -0.88 10.82 6.55
N HIS A 76 0.29 11.42 6.78
CA HIS A 76 0.59 12.12 8.03
C HIS A 76 -0.23 13.41 8.20
N ILE A 77 -0.48 14.16 7.12
CA ILE A 77 -1.41 15.31 7.16
C ILE A 77 -2.82 14.85 7.54
N MET A 78 -3.27 13.71 7.02
CA MET A 78 -4.56 13.11 7.41
C MET A 78 -4.55 12.70 8.89
N ALA A 79 -3.50 12.04 9.37
CA ALA A 79 -3.38 11.64 10.77
C ALA A 79 -3.40 12.86 11.72
N GLN A 80 -2.69 13.95 11.37
CA GLN A 80 -2.75 15.21 12.11
C GLN A 80 -4.17 15.79 12.11
N ALA A 81 -4.86 15.80 10.96
CA ALA A 81 -6.24 16.29 10.89
C ALA A 81 -7.18 15.48 11.77
N VAL A 82 -7.03 14.15 11.79
CA VAL A 82 -7.80 13.28 12.68
C VAL A 82 -7.51 13.60 14.15
N LYS A 83 -6.23 13.74 14.55
CA LYS A 83 -5.87 14.07 15.94
C LYS A 83 -6.39 15.43 16.37
N ARG A 84 -6.47 16.42 15.46
CA ARG A 84 -7.08 17.74 15.77
C ARG A 84 -8.58 17.65 16.00
N LEU A 85 -9.28 16.83 15.23
CA LEU A 85 -10.74 16.69 15.30
C LEU A 85 -11.19 15.66 16.34
N TYR A 86 -10.41 14.60 16.54
CA TYR A 86 -10.77 13.44 17.36
C TYR A 86 -9.58 13.03 18.23
N GLN A 87 -9.49 13.66 19.40
CA GLN A 87 -8.37 13.46 20.34
C GLN A 87 -8.31 12.04 20.92
N ASP A 88 -9.44 11.32 20.94
CA ASP A 88 -9.57 9.93 21.37
C ASP A 88 -8.98 8.93 20.36
N ALA A 89 -8.79 9.32 19.09
CA ALA A 89 -8.22 8.44 18.07
C ALA A 89 -6.78 8.07 18.40
N LYS A 90 -6.46 6.75 18.32
CA LYS A 90 -5.09 6.21 18.44
C LYS A 90 -4.58 5.83 17.07
N LEU A 91 -3.33 6.14 16.82
CA LEU A 91 -2.69 5.94 15.52
C LEU A 91 -1.96 4.61 15.47
N ALA A 92 -2.18 3.82 14.42
CA ALA A 92 -1.46 2.59 14.18
C ALA A 92 -0.41 2.77 13.07
N ILE A 93 -0.73 2.44 11.82
CA ILE A 93 0.20 2.54 10.68
C ILE A 93 -0.44 3.28 9.51
N GLY A 94 0.37 4.02 8.74
CA GLY A 94 -0.11 4.84 7.63
C GLY A 94 0.82 4.92 6.43
N PRO A 95 1.08 3.80 5.71
CA PRO A 95 1.99 3.80 4.57
C PRO A 95 1.37 4.41 3.32
N SER A 96 2.23 4.76 2.36
CA SER A 96 1.83 4.93 0.98
C SER A 96 1.62 3.57 0.30
N ILE A 97 0.73 3.53 -0.68
CA ILE A 97 0.45 2.38 -1.54
C ILE A 97 0.47 2.81 -3.01
N ALA A 98 0.43 1.85 -3.94
CA ALA A 98 0.55 2.11 -5.38
C ALA A 98 -0.37 3.22 -5.90
N ASP A 99 -1.65 3.25 -5.45
CA ASP A 99 -2.64 4.21 -5.93
C ASP A 99 -3.05 5.27 -4.89
N GLY A 100 -2.33 5.36 -3.78
CA GLY A 100 -2.69 6.31 -2.73
C GLY A 100 -1.97 6.08 -1.41
N PHE A 101 -2.72 6.15 -0.34
CA PHE A 101 -2.26 5.92 1.03
C PHE A 101 -3.42 5.45 1.88
N TYR A 102 -3.12 4.92 3.05
CA TYR A 102 -4.11 4.71 4.10
C TYR A 102 -3.53 5.03 5.47
N TYR A 103 -4.39 5.07 6.47
CA TYR A 103 -3.98 5.09 7.87
C TYR A 103 -4.96 4.27 8.71
N ASP A 104 -4.42 3.38 9.53
CA ASP A 104 -5.18 2.57 10.49
C ASP A 104 -5.29 3.32 11.81
N MET A 105 -6.50 3.49 12.29
CA MET A 105 -6.81 4.26 13.48
C MET A 105 -7.79 3.52 14.36
N ASP A 106 -7.55 3.58 15.66
CA ASP A 106 -8.46 3.07 16.68
C ASP A 106 -9.24 4.22 17.28
N ARG A 107 -10.55 4.12 17.31
CA ARG A 107 -11.45 5.06 17.93
C ARG A 107 -12.67 4.34 18.51
N GLU A 108 -13.17 4.79 19.67
CA GLU A 108 -14.36 4.19 20.29
C GLU A 108 -15.60 4.35 19.40
N THR A 109 -15.78 5.52 18.82
CA THR A 109 -16.86 5.78 17.86
C THR A 109 -16.35 5.60 16.44
N ALA A 110 -16.94 4.70 15.67
CA ALA A 110 -16.55 4.45 14.29
C ALA A 110 -16.64 5.73 13.43
N PHE A 111 -15.69 5.88 12.50
CA PHE A 111 -15.72 6.96 11.52
C PHE A 111 -16.85 6.74 10.51
N THR A 112 -17.44 7.83 10.06
CA THR A 112 -18.51 7.86 9.06
C THR A 112 -18.06 8.55 7.78
N SER A 113 -18.84 8.45 6.71
CA SER A 113 -18.55 9.17 5.47
C SER A 113 -18.51 10.69 5.66
N ASP A 114 -19.33 11.23 6.56
CA ASP A 114 -19.38 12.66 6.88
C ASP A 114 -18.09 13.12 7.59
N ASP A 115 -17.44 12.23 8.33
CA ASP A 115 -16.17 12.54 8.97
C ASP A 115 -15.05 12.69 7.95
N LEU A 116 -15.09 11.96 6.81
CA LEU A 116 -14.10 12.13 5.74
C LEU A 116 -14.09 13.57 5.19
N GLU A 117 -15.27 14.19 5.03
CA GLU A 117 -15.36 15.58 4.55
C GLU A 117 -14.78 16.57 5.57
N LYS A 118 -15.03 16.35 6.86
CA LYS A 118 -14.45 17.18 7.94
C LYS A 118 -12.94 17.03 8.01
N ILE A 119 -12.43 15.79 7.89
CA ILE A 119 -11.00 15.50 7.88
C ILE A 119 -10.35 16.18 6.67
N GLU A 120 -10.92 16.07 5.46
CA GLU A 120 -10.42 16.77 4.27
C GLU A 120 -10.36 18.29 4.44
N ALA A 121 -11.39 18.86 5.08
CA ALA A 121 -11.42 20.29 5.38
C ALA A 121 -10.28 20.72 6.32
N GLU A 122 -9.99 19.90 7.34
CA GLU A 122 -8.90 20.16 8.28
C GLU A 122 -7.53 19.94 7.62
N MET A 123 -7.37 18.87 6.80
CA MET A 123 -6.15 18.65 6.00
C MET A 123 -5.82 19.88 5.13
N LYS A 124 -6.83 20.51 4.50
CA LYS A 124 -6.64 21.74 3.71
C LYS A 124 -6.15 22.91 4.55
N LYS A 125 -6.53 23.01 5.82
CA LYS A 125 -5.99 24.04 6.75
C LYS A 125 -4.53 23.75 7.06
N ILE A 126 -4.19 22.52 7.46
CA ILE A 126 -2.82 22.10 7.76
C ILE A 126 -1.88 22.38 6.57
N ILE A 127 -2.32 22.09 5.35
CA ILE A 127 -1.54 22.38 4.14
C ILE A 127 -1.31 23.89 3.97
N LYS A 128 -2.30 24.73 4.26
CA LYS A 128 -2.16 26.19 4.20
C LYS A 128 -1.23 26.77 5.26
N GLU A 129 -1.12 26.11 6.39
CA GLU A 129 -0.19 26.50 7.48
C GLU A 129 1.28 26.35 7.06
N ASP A 130 1.57 25.57 6.02
CA ASP A 130 2.93 25.32 5.51
C ASP A 130 3.90 24.86 6.61
N LEU A 131 3.50 23.85 7.35
CA LEU A 131 4.28 23.37 8.50
C LEU A 131 5.55 22.67 8.01
N PRO A 132 6.73 23.02 8.53
CA PRO A 132 7.95 22.29 8.28
C PRO A 132 7.83 20.88 8.86
N ILE A 133 8.38 19.91 8.15
CA ILE A 133 8.44 18.52 8.63
C ILE A 133 9.87 18.25 9.09
N VAL A 134 10.05 17.90 10.33
CA VAL A 134 11.36 17.71 10.97
C VAL A 134 11.50 16.24 11.39
N ARG A 135 12.60 15.59 10.94
CA ARG A 135 12.98 14.25 11.39
C ARG A 135 13.87 14.36 12.62
N PHE A 136 13.62 13.53 13.61
CA PHE A 136 14.50 13.35 14.77
C PHE A 136 14.47 11.90 15.24
N THR A 137 15.47 11.50 16.02
CA THR A 137 15.60 10.14 16.56
C THR A 137 15.62 10.17 18.07
N LYS A 138 15.24 9.05 18.68
CA LYS A 138 15.34 8.84 20.12
C LYS A 138 15.86 7.44 20.44
N PRO A 139 16.63 7.27 21.53
CA PRO A 139 16.90 5.96 22.09
C PRO A 139 15.59 5.23 22.43
N ARG A 140 15.61 3.89 22.37
CA ARG A 140 14.43 3.04 22.53
C ARG A 140 13.60 3.36 23.77
N ASP A 141 14.24 3.43 24.94
CA ASP A 141 13.52 3.70 26.20
C ASP A 141 12.86 5.07 26.21
N GLU A 142 13.53 6.08 25.67
CA GLU A 142 12.98 7.42 25.53
C GLU A 142 11.84 7.44 24.49
N ALA A 143 11.95 6.71 23.40
CA ALA A 143 10.93 6.60 22.36
C ALA A 143 9.66 5.94 22.90
N ILE A 144 9.79 4.87 23.68
CA ILE A 144 8.67 4.20 24.36
C ILE A 144 8.00 5.15 25.36
N ALA A 145 8.79 5.82 26.22
CA ALA A 145 8.27 6.78 27.17
C ALA A 145 7.53 7.93 26.47
N PHE A 146 8.09 8.45 25.40
CA PHE A 146 7.53 9.52 24.60
C PHE A 146 6.17 9.13 23.94
N MET A 147 6.03 7.91 23.42
CA MET A 147 4.78 7.43 22.85
C MET A 147 3.74 7.09 23.94
N LYS A 148 4.17 6.61 25.11
CA LYS A 148 3.28 6.40 26.27
C LYS A 148 2.69 7.72 26.78
N GLU A 149 3.50 8.77 26.88
CA GLU A 149 3.04 10.12 27.28
C GLU A 149 1.98 10.65 26.29
N ARG A 150 2.16 10.37 24.99
CA ARG A 150 1.22 10.75 23.93
C ARG A 150 0.02 9.84 23.81
N GLN A 151 -0.05 8.79 24.64
CA GLN A 151 -1.15 7.80 24.65
C GLN A 151 -1.33 7.10 23.29
N GLU A 152 -0.22 6.74 22.62
CA GLU A 152 -0.22 6.01 21.34
C GLU A 152 0.25 4.55 21.55
N PRO A 153 -0.62 3.65 22.03
CA PRO A 153 -0.23 2.29 22.41
C PRO A 153 0.29 1.48 21.23
N TYR A 154 -0.30 1.61 20.05
CA TYR A 154 0.14 0.89 18.85
C TYR A 154 1.56 1.28 18.43
N LYS A 155 1.95 2.55 18.63
CA LYS A 155 3.32 3.01 18.37
C LYS A 155 4.31 2.45 19.39
N VAL A 156 3.89 2.27 20.63
CA VAL A 156 4.71 1.58 21.64
C VAL A 156 4.98 0.14 21.23
N GLU A 157 3.94 -0.62 20.87
CA GLU A 157 4.08 -2.00 20.38
C GLU A 157 5.00 -2.10 19.16
N LEU A 158 4.87 -1.15 18.22
CA LEU A 158 5.74 -1.12 17.03
C LEU A 158 7.21 -0.89 17.41
N ILE A 159 7.50 -0.03 18.38
CA ILE A 159 8.87 0.21 18.85
C ILE A 159 9.43 -1.03 19.56
N GLU A 160 8.62 -1.70 20.36
CA GLU A 160 9.02 -2.93 21.09
C GLU A 160 9.36 -4.07 20.13
N ASP A 161 8.73 -4.13 18.96
CA ASP A 161 8.99 -5.16 17.93
C ASP A 161 10.20 -4.88 17.03
N LEU A 162 10.72 -3.65 17.02
CA LEU A 162 11.91 -3.34 16.20
C LEU A 162 13.15 -4.10 16.71
N PRO A 163 14.11 -4.48 15.82
CA PRO A 163 15.40 -5.01 16.22
C PRO A 163 16.11 -4.10 17.23
N GLU A 164 16.93 -4.67 18.12
CA GLU A 164 17.60 -3.91 19.20
C GLU A 164 18.47 -2.76 18.69
N ASP A 165 19.09 -2.94 17.54
CA ASP A 165 19.98 -2.00 16.86
C ASP A 165 19.24 -1.02 15.92
N ALA A 166 17.93 -1.13 15.78
CA ALA A 166 17.18 -0.27 14.88
C ALA A 166 17.16 1.19 15.34
N GLU A 167 17.42 2.10 14.40
CA GLU A 167 17.25 3.53 14.61
C GLU A 167 15.75 3.86 14.71
N ILE A 168 15.34 4.47 15.84
CA ILE A 168 13.94 4.84 16.04
C ILE A 168 13.76 6.30 15.70
N SER A 169 13.12 6.55 14.55
CA SER A 169 12.90 7.88 14.01
C SER A 169 11.45 8.34 14.11
N PHE A 170 11.31 9.63 14.22
CA PHE A 170 10.03 10.36 14.30
C PHE A 170 10.02 11.49 13.29
N TYR A 171 8.83 11.82 12.83
CA TYR A 171 8.58 13.01 12.03
C TYR A 171 7.59 13.91 12.72
N GLN A 172 7.97 15.17 12.85
CA GLN A 172 7.17 16.23 13.48
C GLN A 172 6.71 17.23 12.44
N GLN A 173 5.43 17.56 12.45
CA GLN A 173 4.83 18.66 11.69
C GLN A 173 3.93 19.49 12.60
N GLY A 174 4.41 20.67 13.00
CA GLY A 174 3.76 21.47 14.04
C GLY A 174 3.63 20.72 15.35
N GLU A 175 2.41 20.60 15.89
CA GLU A 175 2.11 19.86 17.12
C GLU A 175 2.05 18.35 16.95
N PHE A 176 1.92 17.88 15.70
CA PHE A 176 1.81 16.46 15.39
C PHE A 176 3.18 15.80 15.30
N VAL A 177 3.31 14.62 15.91
CA VAL A 177 4.50 13.77 15.83
C VAL A 177 4.07 12.34 15.59
N ASP A 178 4.74 11.66 14.68
CA ASP A 178 4.53 10.24 14.40
C ASP A 178 5.82 9.44 14.38
N LEU A 179 5.76 8.18 14.84
CA LEU A 179 6.80 7.17 14.66
C LEU A 179 6.83 6.74 13.19
N CYS A 180 7.92 7.01 12.49
CA CYS A 180 8.01 6.73 11.06
C CYS A 180 9.46 6.66 10.59
N ALA A 181 9.74 5.77 9.62
CA ALA A 181 11.03 5.67 8.95
C ALA A 181 11.18 6.69 7.78
N GLY A 182 10.06 7.22 7.28
CA GLY A 182 10.07 8.12 6.12
C GLY A 182 10.15 7.37 4.77
N PRO A 183 10.58 8.04 3.67
CA PRO A 183 10.84 9.48 3.58
C PRO A 183 9.57 10.36 3.54
N HIS A 184 9.74 11.64 3.84
CA HIS A 184 8.70 12.66 3.77
C HIS A 184 9.17 13.92 3.04
N LEU A 185 8.22 14.71 2.55
CA LEU A 185 8.48 16.04 2.01
C LEU A 185 9.07 16.98 3.09
N MET A 186 9.61 18.13 2.67
CA MET A 186 10.19 19.11 3.58
C MET A 186 9.14 19.93 4.35
N SER A 187 7.94 20.07 3.80
CA SER A 187 6.81 20.75 4.45
C SER A 187 5.47 20.23 3.93
N THR A 188 4.37 20.65 4.54
CA THR A 188 3.01 20.24 4.18
C THR A 188 2.48 20.93 2.91
N LYS A 189 2.98 22.09 2.55
CA LYS A 189 2.49 22.96 1.44
C LYS A 189 2.54 22.35 0.03
N PRO A 190 3.53 21.49 -0.34
CA PRO A 190 3.55 20.89 -1.68
C PRO A 190 2.35 19.99 -1.96
N VAL A 191 1.66 19.47 -0.94
CA VAL A 191 0.47 18.63 -1.11
C VAL A 191 -0.71 19.49 -1.58
N LYS A 192 -1.14 19.32 -2.85
CA LYS A 192 -2.15 20.18 -3.46
C LYS A 192 -3.47 19.49 -3.78
N ALA A 193 -3.39 18.26 -4.26
CA ALA A 193 -4.56 17.53 -4.75
C ALA A 193 -4.65 16.16 -4.06
N PHE A 194 -5.64 16.00 -3.22
CA PHE A 194 -5.91 14.75 -2.50
C PHE A 194 -7.41 14.53 -2.34
N LYS A 195 -7.81 13.27 -2.11
CA LYS A 195 -9.17 12.87 -1.79
C LYS A 195 -9.13 11.69 -0.83
N LEU A 196 -9.96 11.72 0.22
CA LEU A 196 -10.25 10.55 1.03
C LEU A 196 -11.34 9.73 0.31
N THR A 197 -11.11 8.43 0.14
CA THR A 197 -11.89 7.63 -0.81
C THR A 197 -12.85 6.66 -0.14
N SER A 198 -12.44 6.05 0.99
CA SER A 198 -13.27 5.04 1.66
C SER A 198 -12.81 4.76 3.08
N LEU A 199 -13.71 4.11 3.82
CA LEU A 199 -13.48 3.51 5.12
C LEU A 199 -13.56 2.00 5.01
N ALA A 200 -12.68 1.28 5.72
CA ALA A 200 -12.74 -0.17 5.84
C ALA A 200 -12.33 -0.60 7.25
N GLY A 201 -12.80 -1.78 7.69
CA GLY A 201 -12.25 -2.44 8.87
C GLY A 201 -10.92 -3.12 8.53
N ALA A 202 -9.96 -3.06 9.43
CA ALA A 202 -8.69 -3.77 9.31
C ALA A 202 -8.28 -4.29 10.70
N TYR A 203 -8.03 -5.59 10.81
CA TYR A 203 -7.52 -6.14 12.06
C TYR A 203 -6.08 -5.70 12.30
N TRP A 204 -5.76 -5.32 13.54
CA TRP A 204 -4.40 -4.99 13.91
C TRP A 204 -3.46 -6.15 13.58
N ARG A 205 -2.37 -5.86 12.85
CA ARG A 205 -1.40 -6.84 12.34
C ARG A 205 -2.00 -7.92 11.42
N GLY A 206 -3.20 -7.71 10.88
CA GLY A 206 -3.87 -8.67 10.00
C GLY A 206 -4.40 -9.92 10.70
N ASP A 207 -4.37 -9.98 12.01
CA ASP A 207 -4.87 -11.10 12.81
C ASP A 207 -6.30 -10.81 13.27
N GLU A 208 -7.24 -11.68 12.93
CA GLU A 208 -8.67 -11.57 13.27
C GLU A 208 -8.97 -11.64 14.79
N HIS A 209 -8.01 -12.12 15.59
CA HIS A 209 -8.13 -12.15 17.06
C HIS A 209 -7.77 -10.79 17.69
N ASN A 210 -7.11 -9.91 16.95
CA ASN A 210 -6.77 -8.57 17.40
C ASN A 210 -7.92 -7.59 17.18
N LYS A 211 -7.80 -6.40 17.78
CA LYS A 211 -8.80 -5.34 17.64
C LYS A 211 -8.96 -4.93 16.18
N MET A 212 -10.21 -4.79 15.76
CA MET A 212 -10.54 -4.21 14.46
C MET A 212 -10.39 -2.69 14.53
N LEU A 213 -9.50 -2.15 13.70
CA LEU A 213 -9.25 -0.73 13.51
C LEU A 213 -10.06 -0.21 12.33
N THR A 214 -10.21 1.10 12.25
CA THR A 214 -10.75 1.75 11.04
C THR A 214 -9.59 2.18 10.15
N ARG A 215 -9.58 1.69 8.92
CA ARG A 215 -8.66 2.10 7.86
C ARG A 215 -9.31 3.18 7.01
N ILE A 216 -8.69 4.36 6.99
CA ILE A 216 -9.10 5.47 6.12
C ILE A 216 -8.20 5.46 4.89
N TYR A 217 -8.80 5.26 3.72
CA TYR A 217 -8.08 5.33 2.43
C TYR A 217 -8.14 6.71 1.83
N GLY A 218 -7.06 7.10 1.21
CA GLY A 218 -6.98 8.32 0.42
C GLY A 218 -6.05 8.18 -0.78
N THR A 219 -6.13 9.13 -1.69
CA THR A 219 -5.20 9.26 -2.80
C THR A 219 -4.72 10.70 -2.92
N ALA A 220 -3.52 10.89 -3.47
CA ALA A 220 -2.95 12.21 -3.69
C ALA A 220 -2.12 12.23 -4.97
N PHE A 221 -2.18 13.38 -5.64
CA PHE A 221 -1.48 13.65 -6.89
C PHE A 221 -0.86 15.04 -6.87
N PRO A 222 0.27 15.26 -7.58
CA PRO A 222 0.88 16.59 -7.68
C PRO A 222 -0.03 17.62 -8.34
N LYS A 223 -0.89 17.21 -9.28
CA LYS A 223 -1.78 18.09 -10.04
C LYS A 223 -3.25 17.70 -9.86
N LYS A 224 -4.10 18.73 -9.76
CA LYS A 224 -5.55 18.55 -9.63
C LYS A 224 -6.16 17.78 -10.81
N ALA A 225 -5.68 18.03 -12.04
CA ALA A 225 -6.16 17.32 -13.22
C ALA A 225 -5.87 15.80 -13.16
N GLU A 226 -4.74 15.40 -12.59
CA GLU A 226 -4.39 13.99 -12.40
C GLU A 226 -5.32 13.32 -11.38
N LEU A 227 -5.63 14.01 -10.28
CA LEU A 227 -6.60 13.54 -9.29
C LEU A 227 -8.00 13.40 -9.91
N GLU A 228 -8.47 14.38 -10.68
CA GLU A 228 -9.77 14.35 -11.34
C GLU A 228 -9.85 13.20 -12.36
N ALA A 229 -8.80 12.99 -13.15
CA ALA A 229 -8.72 11.87 -14.09
C ALA A 229 -8.78 10.52 -13.36
N TYR A 230 -8.05 10.37 -12.24
CA TYR A 230 -8.07 9.16 -11.42
C TYR A 230 -9.46 8.91 -10.82
N LEU A 231 -10.11 9.91 -10.25
CA LEU A 231 -11.45 9.78 -9.68
C LEU A 231 -12.49 9.40 -10.75
N THR A 232 -12.39 10.00 -11.94
CA THR A 232 -13.24 9.64 -13.09
C THR A 232 -13.01 8.19 -13.51
N MET A 233 -11.75 7.74 -13.56
CA MET A 233 -11.41 6.34 -13.86
C MET A 233 -12.04 5.37 -12.85
N ILE A 234 -11.98 5.69 -11.55
CA ILE A 234 -12.60 4.86 -10.49
C ILE A 234 -14.13 4.82 -10.62
N GLU A 235 -14.77 5.95 -10.94
CA GLU A 235 -16.22 5.99 -11.18
C GLU A 235 -16.62 5.15 -12.40
N GLU A 236 -15.87 5.26 -13.49
CA GLU A 236 -16.09 4.43 -14.67
C GLU A 236 -15.84 2.93 -14.39
N ALA A 237 -14.81 2.61 -13.58
CA ALA A 237 -14.56 1.24 -13.15
C ALA A 237 -15.74 0.67 -12.33
N LYS A 238 -16.34 1.47 -11.43
CA LYS A 238 -17.54 1.07 -10.67
C LYS A 238 -18.73 0.79 -11.58
N LYS A 239 -18.93 1.58 -12.64
CA LYS A 239 -19.99 1.34 -13.63
C LYS A 239 -19.80 0.02 -14.39
N ARG A 240 -18.54 -0.39 -14.57
CA ARG A 240 -18.13 -1.62 -15.28
C ARG A 240 -17.90 -2.81 -14.35
N ASP A 241 -18.31 -2.75 -13.08
CA ASP A 241 -18.17 -3.88 -12.15
C ASP A 241 -18.84 -5.12 -12.73
N HIS A 242 -18.06 -6.18 -12.90
CA HIS A 242 -18.52 -7.43 -13.51
C HIS A 242 -19.68 -8.06 -12.76
N ARG A 243 -19.78 -7.88 -11.43
CA ARG A 243 -20.87 -8.39 -10.59
C ARG A 243 -22.18 -7.68 -10.90
N LYS A 244 -22.11 -6.36 -11.12
CA LYS A 244 -23.24 -5.55 -11.54
C LYS A 244 -23.67 -5.89 -12.96
N LEU A 245 -22.73 -5.80 -13.90
CA LEU A 245 -23.00 -6.07 -15.33
C LEU A 245 -23.44 -7.52 -15.55
N GLY A 246 -22.80 -8.47 -14.89
CA GLY A 246 -23.16 -9.87 -15.01
C GLY A 246 -24.59 -10.17 -14.58
N ARG A 247 -25.05 -9.51 -13.52
CA ARG A 247 -26.44 -9.60 -13.04
C ARG A 247 -27.41 -8.92 -13.99
N GLU A 248 -27.14 -7.68 -14.40
CA GLU A 248 -27.97 -6.89 -15.30
C GLU A 248 -28.13 -7.53 -16.68
N LEU A 249 -27.07 -8.13 -17.20
CA LEU A 249 -27.07 -8.82 -18.48
C LEU A 249 -27.57 -10.26 -18.41
N GLY A 250 -27.82 -10.79 -17.22
CA GLY A 250 -28.23 -12.19 -17.01
C GLY A 250 -27.17 -13.21 -17.41
N LEU A 251 -25.90 -12.93 -17.06
CA LEU A 251 -24.76 -13.80 -17.37
C LEU A 251 -24.58 -14.89 -16.31
N PHE A 252 -24.80 -14.56 -15.04
CA PHE A 252 -24.70 -15.50 -13.93
C PHE A 252 -25.57 -15.07 -12.75
N MET A 253 -25.79 -15.96 -11.84
CA MET A 253 -26.45 -15.70 -10.56
C MET A 253 -25.66 -16.35 -9.41
N MET A 254 -25.82 -15.81 -8.21
CA MET A 254 -25.36 -16.46 -6.97
C MET A 254 -26.53 -17.24 -6.36
N ASN A 255 -26.24 -18.38 -5.72
CA ASN A 255 -27.24 -19.21 -5.08
C ASN A 255 -26.68 -19.76 -3.77
N ASP A 256 -27.51 -19.87 -2.74
CA ASP A 256 -27.12 -20.35 -1.41
C ASP A 256 -26.71 -21.83 -1.40
N ALA A 257 -27.10 -22.60 -2.41
CA ALA A 257 -26.65 -23.97 -2.60
C ALA A 257 -25.16 -24.09 -2.95
N GLY A 258 -24.54 -22.97 -3.38
CA GLY A 258 -23.11 -22.89 -3.68
C GLY A 258 -22.56 -21.51 -3.31
N PRO A 259 -22.41 -21.20 -2.01
CA PRO A 259 -21.94 -19.92 -1.56
C PRO A 259 -20.53 -19.63 -2.12
N GLY A 260 -20.37 -18.45 -2.71
CA GLY A 260 -19.11 -18.05 -3.36
C GLY A 260 -18.91 -18.52 -4.80
N PHE A 261 -19.74 -19.45 -5.31
CA PHE A 261 -19.64 -19.96 -6.68
C PHE A 261 -20.72 -19.36 -7.60
N PRO A 262 -20.34 -18.77 -8.77
CA PRO A 262 -21.32 -18.26 -9.72
C PRO A 262 -21.97 -19.40 -10.53
N PHE A 263 -23.29 -19.37 -10.64
CA PHE A 263 -24.06 -20.24 -11.53
C PHE A 263 -24.22 -19.52 -12.88
N PHE A 264 -23.51 -19.99 -13.91
CA PHE A 264 -23.59 -19.38 -15.24
C PHE A 264 -24.94 -19.66 -15.89
N LEU A 265 -25.61 -18.61 -16.33
CA LEU A 265 -26.83 -18.65 -17.11
C LEU A 265 -26.53 -18.82 -18.62
N PRO A 266 -27.54 -19.08 -19.50
CA PRO A 266 -27.27 -19.39 -20.91
C PRO A 266 -26.41 -18.35 -21.63
N LYS A 267 -26.65 -17.04 -21.42
CA LYS A 267 -25.83 -15.97 -22.00
C LYS A 267 -24.39 -15.97 -21.45
N GLY A 268 -24.23 -16.24 -20.16
CA GLY A 268 -22.93 -16.36 -19.53
C GLY A 268 -22.14 -17.55 -20.07
N MET A 269 -22.82 -18.67 -20.33
CA MET A 269 -22.17 -19.86 -20.95
C MET A 269 -21.73 -19.59 -22.38
N ILE A 270 -22.48 -18.82 -23.17
CA ILE A 270 -22.04 -18.39 -24.51
C ILE A 270 -20.74 -17.60 -24.40
N LEU A 271 -20.69 -16.57 -23.53
CA LEU A 271 -19.51 -15.76 -23.32
C LEU A 271 -18.31 -16.60 -22.85
N LYS A 272 -18.53 -17.50 -21.88
CA LYS A 272 -17.50 -18.39 -21.37
C LYS A 272 -16.94 -19.32 -22.45
N ASN A 273 -17.82 -19.90 -23.27
CA ASN A 273 -17.40 -20.79 -24.35
C ASN A 273 -16.61 -20.03 -25.45
N CYS A 274 -17.02 -18.83 -25.83
CA CYS A 274 -16.25 -18.00 -26.77
C CYS A 274 -14.81 -17.75 -26.26
N LEU A 275 -14.64 -17.47 -24.97
CA LEU A 275 -13.30 -17.27 -24.38
C LEU A 275 -12.50 -18.58 -24.35
N LEU A 276 -13.14 -19.70 -24.01
CA LEU A 276 -12.49 -21.01 -23.99
C LEU A 276 -12.09 -21.46 -25.41
N ASP A 277 -12.95 -21.26 -26.40
CA ASP A 277 -12.67 -21.61 -27.81
C ASP A 277 -11.47 -20.83 -28.33
N TYR A 278 -11.41 -19.51 -28.04
CA TYR A 278 -10.26 -18.69 -28.41
C TYR A 278 -8.98 -19.15 -27.71
N TRP A 279 -9.07 -19.48 -26.40
CA TRP A 279 -7.95 -20.01 -25.62
C TRP A 279 -7.44 -21.33 -26.20
N HIS A 280 -8.35 -22.28 -26.53
CA HIS A 280 -8.00 -23.56 -27.16
C HIS A 280 -7.36 -23.38 -28.55
N GLU A 281 -7.87 -22.41 -29.34
CA GLU A 281 -7.30 -22.12 -30.66
C GLU A 281 -5.86 -21.63 -30.56
N LEU A 282 -5.59 -20.67 -29.64
CA LEU A 282 -4.25 -20.15 -29.42
C LEU A 282 -3.28 -21.23 -28.94
N HIS A 283 -3.70 -22.08 -28.02
CA HIS A 283 -2.84 -23.14 -27.46
C HIS A 283 -2.52 -24.18 -28.53
N ARG A 284 -3.50 -24.61 -29.34
CA ARG A 284 -3.27 -25.52 -30.48
C ARG A 284 -2.30 -24.95 -31.50
N LYS A 285 -2.44 -23.67 -31.84
CA LYS A 285 -1.52 -23.00 -32.79
C LYS A 285 -0.08 -22.94 -32.28
N ASN A 286 0.11 -22.90 -30.97
CA ASN A 286 1.43 -22.86 -30.33
C ASN A 286 1.96 -24.24 -29.90
N GLY A 287 1.32 -25.32 -30.33
CA GLY A 287 1.80 -26.70 -30.11
C GLY A 287 1.50 -27.29 -28.73
N TYR A 288 0.68 -26.63 -27.92
CA TYR A 288 0.28 -27.17 -26.61
C TYR A 288 -0.72 -28.30 -26.76
N GLN A 289 -0.59 -29.32 -25.91
CA GLN A 289 -1.50 -30.44 -25.83
C GLN A 289 -2.44 -30.30 -24.65
N GLU A 290 -3.73 -30.55 -24.86
CA GLU A 290 -4.72 -30.50 -23.80
C GLU A 290 -4.77 -31.86 -23.07
N ILE A 291 -4.70 -31.84 -21.75
CA ILE A 291 -4.90 -33.00 -20.89
C ILE A 291 -6.03 -32.73 -19.90
N SER A 292 -6.67 -33.78 -19.42
CA SER A 292 -7.65 -33.71 -18.35
C SER A 292 -7.21 -34.63 -17.21
N SER A 293 -6.94 -34.06 -16.04
CA SER A 293 -6.64 -34.80 -14.83
C SER A 293 -7.89 -34.91 -13.93
N PRO A 294 -8.01 -35.96 -13.08
CA PRO A 294 -9.08 -36.07 -12.09
C PRO A 294 -9.06 -34.87 -11.13
N ILE A 295 -10.25 -34.45 -10.67
CA ILE A 295 -10.39 -33.39 -9.66
C ILE A 295 -9.90 -33.91 -8.29
N MET A 296 -10.13 -35.19 -7.98
CA MET A 296 -9.67 -35.85 -6.76
C MET A 296 -8.43 -36.67 -7.05
N LEU A 297 -7.38 -36.42 -6.28
CA LEU A 297 -6.08 -37.11 -6.43
C LEU A 297 -5.59 -37.57 -5.06
N SER A 298 -4.71 -38.60 -5.03
CA SER A 298 -4.14 -39.08 -3.79
C SER A 298 -3.19 -38.06 -3.16
N ARG A 299 -3.13 -38.07 -1.83
CA ARG A 299 -2.26 -37.19 -1.02
C ARG A 299 -0.79 -37.23 -1.45
N THR A 300 -0.31 -38.37 -1.92
CA THR A 300 1.08 -38.59 -2.34
C THR A 300 1.56 -37.56 -3.39
N LEU A 301 0.66 -37.12 -4.30
CA LEU A 301 1.01 -36.10 -5.29
C LEU A 301 1.36 -34.76 -4.64
N TRP A 302 0.59 -34.37 -3.62
CA TRP A 302 0.78 -33.11 -2.90
C TRP A 302 2.01 -33.14 -1.99
N GLU A 303 2.34 -34.32 -1.43
CA GLU A 303 3.58 -34.53 -0.67
C GLU A 303 4.79 -34.42 -1.60
N THR A 304 4.75 -35.07 -2.76
CA THR A 304 5.84 -35.03 -3.74
C THR A 304 6.10 -33.62 -4.28
N SER A 305 5.05 -32.82 -4.45
CA SER A 305 5.16 -31.43 -4.95
C SER A 305 5.41 -30.39 -3.85
N GLY A 306 5.47 -30.78 -2.57
CA GLY A 306 5.65 -29.88 -1.43
C GLY A 306 4.41 -29.06 -1.04
N HIS A 307 3.31 -29.16 -1.79
CA HIS A 307 2.08 -28.41 -1.48
C HIS A 307 1.45 -28.82 -0.16
N TRP A 308 1.62 -30.08 0.25
CA TRP A 308 1.08 -30.57 1.51
C TRP A 308 1.63 -29.83 2.72
N GLU A 309 2.91 -29.52 2.74
CA GLU A 309 3.56 -28.84 3.87
C GLU A 309 3.12 -27.38 4.00
N HIS A 310 2.88 -26.72 2.86
CA HIS A 310 2.63 -25.28 2.82
C HIS A 310 1.14 -24.90 2.75
N TYR A 311 0.28 -25.79 2.23
CA TYR A 311 -1.11 -25.43 1.89
C TYR A 311 -2.16 -26.39 2.41
N LYS A 312 -1.82 -27.37 3.26
CA LYS A 312 -2.76 -28.39 3.75
C LYS A 312 -4.01 -27.80 4.42
N ASP A 313 -3.86 -26.69 5.13
CA ASP A 313 -4.94 -26.03 5.86
C ASP A 313 -5.93 -25.31 4.93
N ASN A 314 -5.54 -25.06 3.68
CA ASN A 314 -6.37 -24.48 2.62
C ASN A 314 -6.90 -25.52 1.63
N MET A 315 -6.73 -26.83 1.92
CA MET A 315 -7.14 -27.92 1.05
C MET A 315 -8.36 -28.64 1.62
N TYR A 316 -9.32 -28.96 0.77
CA TYR A 316 -10.41 -29.86 1.13
C TYR A 316 -9.92 -31.31 1.08
N THR A 317 -10.12 -32.07 2.15
CA THR A 317 -9.71 -33.44 2.25
C THR A 317 -10.91 -34.31 2.59
N THR A 318 -10.95 -35.53 2.03
CA THR A 318 -11.91 -36.56 2.41
C THR A 318 -11.20 -37.90 2.61
N VAL A 319 -11.80 -38.80 3.39
CA VAL A 319 -11.27 -40.13 3.64
C VAL A 319 -12.23 -41.14 3.02
N ILE A 320 -11.71 -42.03 2.16
CA ILE A 320 -12.44 -43.16 1.58
C ILE A 320 -11.68 -44.42 1.96
N ASP A 321 -12.33 -45.34 2.65
CA ASP A 321 -11.79 -46.66 3.03
C ASP A 321 -10.37 -46.60 3.64
N LEU A 322 -10.15 -45.72 4.62
CA LEU A 322 -8.87 -45.50 5.30
C LEU A 322 -7.75 -44.83 4.43
N SER A 323 -8.04 -44.45 3.19
CA SER A 323 -7.12 -43.66 2.37
C SER A 323 -7.56 -42.18 2.33
N LEU A 324 -6.60 -41.25 2.49
CA LEU A 324 -6.84 -39.80 2.35
C LEU A 324 -6.84 -39.46 0.86
N ILE A 325 -7.99 -38.98 0.36
CA ILE A 325 -8.13 -38.45 -0.98
C ILE A 325 -8.38 -36.94 -0.86
N HIS A 326 -7.69 -36.14 -1.68
CA HIS A 326 -7.81 -34.68 -1.70
C HIS A 326 -8.63 -34.21 -2.90
N ILE A 327 -9.51 -33.23 -2.62
CA ILE A 327 -10.16 -32.44 -3.64
C ILE A 327 -9.30 -31.18 -3.77
N SER A 328 -8.56 -31.06 -4.89
CA SER A 328 -7.90 -29.79 -5.22
C SER A 328 -8.94 -28.78 -5.65
N GLU A 329 -8.64 -27.48 -5.46
CA GLU A 329 -9.46 -26.43 -6.05
C GLU A 329 -9.74 -26.71 -7.53
N PRO A 330 -10.98 -26.51 -8.01
CA PRO A 330 -11.37 -26.84 -9.38
C PRO A 330 -10.89 -25.84 -10.41
N THR A 331 -9.62 -25.40 -10.32
CA THR A 331 -9.13 -24.42 -11.28
C THR A 331 -7.62 -24.44 -11.42
N ARG A 332 -7.14 -25.28 -12.26
CA ARG A 332 -6.09 -25.00 -13.25
C ARG A 332 -5.91 -26.20 -14.12
N ARG A 333 -6.41 -26.14 -15.34
CA ARG A 333 -5.91 -26.99 -16.41
C ARG A 333 -4.41 -26.70 -16.52
N VAL A 334 -3.60 -27.67 -16.10
CA VAL A 334 -2.15 -27.55 -16.27
C VAL A 334 -1.87 -27.75 -17.75
N VAL A 335 -1.42 -26.72 -18.41
CA VAL A 335 -0.88 -26.80 -19.76
C VAL A 335 0.59 -27.14 -19.61
N ILE A 336 0.98 -28.32 -20.04
CA ILE A 336 2.38 -28.76 -20.08
C ILE A 336 2.92 -28.43 -21.47
N SER A 337 3.96 -27.63 -21.54
CA SER A 337 4.73 -27.37 -22.77
C SER A 337 5.76 -28.46 -23.03
#